data_4e68947564dddaea85580838c2a44478
#
_entry.id   4e68947564dddaea85580838c2a44478
#
_cell.length_a   1.000
_cell.length_b   1.000
_cell.length_c   1.000
_cell.angle_alpha   90.00
_cell.angle_beta   90.00
_cell.angle_gamma   90.00
#
_symmetry.space_group_name_H-M   'P 1'
#
loop_
_entity.id
_entity.type
_entity.pdbx_description
1 polymer ?
#
loop_
_entity_poly.entity_id
_entity_poly.type
_entity_poly.pdbx_seq_one_letter_code
_entity_poly.pdbx_strand_id
1 'polypeptide(L)'
;MTALEKTSPDGSFMTSFTVPAAAWFGISACVAVSCGPTQAQEKPADAIELAPHRAVYELVLERTGAGSNISDIRGELVYDFTGSACQGYTLNTRLVTEIYDREGKQSTTDTRSESVEDGEGRRFRFNTSQYMNKSTKPADATSGLAVRSPQGARDAVTVTLYKPKKGSFTLPGNVYFPTQHSIAILKAAKAGETRLQADFFDGSDKGTKIYETTTVIGAPLQLAANSQLPAVKNAENLDSIQSWPVVVSYYEPNAKKDGLPTYEVSFRIYANGVSRKLTLDYGAFALSGELSAIEFLPSTPCR
;
A
#
# COMPACT_ATOMS: atom_id res chain seq x y z
N MET A 1 1.17 -15.01 53.87
CA MET A 1 0.51 -16.27 54.29
C MET A 1 0.40 -17.09 53.02
N THR A 2 1.40 -17.96 52.86
CA THR A 2 1.34 -19.44 52.91
C THR A 2 0.67 -20.02 51.67
N ALA A 3 1.39 -20.47 50.65
CA ALA A 3 2.17 -21.70 50.47
C ALA A 3 1.30 -22.97 50.31
N LEU A 4 1.57 -23.71 49.22
CA LEU A 4 1.94 -25.11 49.05
C LEU A 4 1.44 -25.61 47.71
N GLU A 5 2.23 -25.84 46.72
CA GLU A 5 3.03 -27.02 46.33
C GLU A 5 2.41 -28.41 46.57
N LYS A 6 2.22 -29.17 45.47
CA LYS A 6 2.46 -30.65 45.41
C LYS A 6 2.34 -31.17 43.98
N THR A 7 3.44 -31.44 43.31
CA THR A 7 4.04 -32.74 42.91
C THR A 7 3.20 -33.78 42.16
N SER A 8 3.78 -34.16 41.04
CA SER A 8 3.61 -35.33 40.15
C SER A 8 3.66 -36.69 40.91
N PRO A 9 3.22 -37.81 40.35
CA PRO A 9 4.14 -38.61 39.56
C PRO A 9 3.59 -39.49 38.39
N ASP A 10 4.53 -39.77 37.51
CA ASP A 10 4.77 -40.95 36.66
C ASP A 10 3.69 -41.99 36.37
N GLY A 11 3.65 -42.44 35.10
CA GLY A 11 2.99 -43.64 34.63
C GLY A 11 3.27 -43.98 33.16
N SER A 12 4.47 -44.50 32.92
CA SER A 12 4.91 -45.19 31.72
C SER A 12 4.03 -46.41 31.43
N PHE A 13 3.57 -46.60 30.19
CA PHE A 13 3.27 -47.94 29.64
C PHE A 13 3.68 -48.05 28.17
N MET A 14 4.82 -48.72 27.99
CA MET A 14 5.21 -49.39 26.76
C MET A 14 4.29 -50.61 26.51
N THR A 15 3.78 -50.72 25.31
CA THR A 15 3.43 -52.05 24.77
C THR A 15 3.91 -52.15 23.34
N SER A 16 4.96 -52.97 23.23
CA SER A 16 5.44 -53.57 21.97
C SER A 16 4.41 -54.54 21.44
N PHE A 17 4.13 -54.51 20.14
CA PHE A 17 3.61 -55.65 19.43
C PHE A 17 4.41 -55.91 18.16
N THR A 18 4.92 -57.11 18.11
CA THR A 18 5.72 -57.81 17.13
C THR A 18 4.96 -58.15 15.86
N VAL A 19 5.69 -58.10 14.75
CA VAL A 19 5.35 -58.54 13.39
C VAL A 19 5.20 -60.04 13.31
N PRO A 20 4.44 -60.60 12.37
CA PRO A 20 4.94 -61.72 11.59
C PRO A 20 4.95 -61.45 10.08
N ALA A 21 6.03 -61.88 9.49
CA ALA A 21 6.27 -61.96 8.05
C ALA A 21 5.52 -63.15 7.44
N ALA A 22 4.93 -62.96 6.25
CA ALA A 22 4.71 -64.00 5.24
C ALA A 22 4.48 -63.30 3.89
N ALA A 23 5.39 -63.31 3.05
CA ALA A 23 5.72 -64.07 1.82
C ALA A 23 4.72 -63.95 0.65
N TRP A 24 5.27 -63.35 -0.45
CA TRP A 24 5.11 -63.69 -1.86
C TRP A 24 3.77 -63.53 -2.56
N PHE A 25 3.72 -62.61 -3.52
CA PHE A 25 3.61 -62.90 -4.98
C PHE A 25 3.80 -61.59 -5.77
N GLY A 26 4.74 -61.61 -6.72
CA GLY A 26 5.00 -60.52 -7.60
C GLY A 26 3.90 -60.37 -8.68
N ILE A 27 3.42 -59.15 -8.84
CA ILE A 27 2.75 -58.72 -10.06
C ILE A 27 3.42 -57.40 -10.43
N SER A 28 4.21 -57.44 -11.49
CA SER A 28 4.82 -56.25 -12.12
C SER A 28 3.71 -55.46 -12.82
N ALA A 29 3.14 -54.47 -12.12
CA ALA A 29 2.25 -53.51 -12.74
C ALA A 29 3.10 -52.35 -13.26
N CYS A 30 3.26 -52.29 -14.60
CA CYS A 30 3.73 -51.07 -15.27
C CYS A 30 2.76 -49.94 -14.95
N VAL A 31 3.13 -49.07 -14.01
CA VAL A 31 2.46 -47.79 -13.80
C VAL A 31 2.88 -46.88 -14.95
N ALA A 32 2.01 -46.80 -15.96
CA ALA A 32 2.11 -45.72 -16.94
C ALA A 32 1.89 -44.40 -16.20
N VAL A 33 2.97 -43.67 -15.96
CA VAL A 33 2.90 -42.27 -15.49
C VAL A 33 2.32 -41.48 -16.66
N SER A 34 1.00 -41.30 -16.64
CA SER A 34 0.36 -40.31 -17.51
C SER A 34 0.78 -38.93 -17.02
N CYS A 35 1.72 -38.27 -17.71
CA CYS A 35 1.91 -36.83 -17.63
C CYS A 35 0.61 -36.21 -18.13
N GLY A 36 -0.30 -35.91 -17.19
CA GLY A 36 -1.44 -35.04 -17.44
C GLY A 36 -0.91 -33.67 -17.79
N PRO A 37 -1.54 -32.94 -18.74
CA PRO A 37 -1.18 -31.58 -19.00
C PRO A 37 -1.28 -30.77 -17.70
N THR A 38 -0.22 -30.10 -17.33
CA THR A 38 -0.23 -29.12 -16.25
C THR A 38 -1.27 -28.07 -16.63
N GLN A 39 -2.44 -28.14 -16.01
CA GLN A 39 -3.44 -27.09 -16.17
C GLN A 39 -2.80 -25.82 -15.63
N ALA A 40 -2.47 -24.91 -16.54
CA ALA A 40 -2.19 -23.52 -16.17
C ALA A 40 -3.42 -23.05 -15.38
N GLN A 41 -3.20 -22.68 -14.13
CA GLN A 41 -4.25 -22.18 -13.26
C GLN A 41 -4.78 -20.90 -13.91
N GLU A 42 -5.97 -20.95 -14.49
CA GLU A 42 -6.61 -19.76 -15.07
C GLU A 42 -6.70 -18.70 -13.99
N LYS A 43 -6.08 -17.56 -14.28
CA LYS A 43 -6.09 -16.39 -13.44
C LYS A 43 -7.54 -15.93 -13.25
N PRO A 44 -8.00 -15.66 -12.02
CA PRO A 44 -9.34 -15.13 -11.81
C PRO A 44 -9.55 -13.89 -12.67
N ALA A 45 -10.65 -13.84 -13.43
CA ALA A 45 -10.96 -12.73 -14.36
C ALA A 45 -11.01 -11.34 -13.67
N ASP A 46 -11.17 -11.30 -12.35
CA ASP A 46 -11.27 -10.09 -11.53
C ASP A 46 -9.95 -9.68 -10.85
N ALA A 47 -8.82 -10.35 -11.15
CA ALA A 47 -7.55 -9.99 -10.55
C ALA A 47 -7.08 -8.60 -11.01
N ILE A 48 -6.84 -7.70 -10.06
CA ILE A 48 -6.21 -6.41 -10.34
C ILE A 48 -4.71 -6.64 -10.56
N GLU A 49 -4.21 -6.27 -11.73
CA GLU A 49 -2.78 -6.23 -12.02
C GLU A 49 -2.29 -4.79 -11.96
N LEU A 50 -1.39 -4.54 -11.02
CA LEU A 50 -0.71 -3.27 -10.94
C LEU A 50 0.56 -3.33 -11.79
N ALA A 51 0.73 -2.35 -12.67
CA ALA A 51 1.91 -2.27 -13.53
C ALA A 51 3.11 -1.74 -12.73
N PRO A 52 4.24 -2.45 -12.69
CA PRO A 52 5.48 -1.89 -12.19
C PRO A 52 5.89 -0.69 -13.03
N HIS A 53 6.16 0.44 -12.37
CA HIS A 53 6.50 1.67 -13.06
C HIS A 53 7.27 2.63 -12.16
N ARG A 54 8.02 3.52 -12.79
CA ARG A 54 8.59 4.71 -12.20
C ARG A 54 7.90 5.92 -12.78
N ALA A 55 7.31 6.76 -11.93
CA ALA A 55 6.61 7.97 -12.31
C ALA A 55 7.25 9.19 -11.65
N VAL A 56 7.28 10.30 -12.37
CA VAL A 56 7.74 11.60 -11.85
C VAL A 56 6.60 12.59 -11.99
N TYR A 57 6.29 13.27 -10.90
CA TYR A 57 5.26 14.30 -10.85
C TYR A 57 5.89 15.63 -10.47
N GLU A 58 5.59 16.67 -11.24
CA GLU A 58 5.89 18.04 -10.88
C GLU A 58 4.77 18.60 -10.02
N LEU A 59 5.12 19.16 -8.87
CA LEU A 59 4.20 19.70 -7.89
C LEU A 59 4.29 21.21 -7.84
N VAL A 60 3.14 21.86 -7.85
CA VAL A 60 3.03 23.32 -7.70
C VAL A 60 1.92 23.65 -6.71
N LEU A 61 2.05 24.81 -6.08
CA LEU A 61 0.99 25.35 -5.22
C LEU A 61 -0.26 25.62 -6.05
N GLU A 62 -1.38 24.98 -5.71
CA GLU A 62 -2.67 25.20 -6.36
C GLU A 62 -3.49 26.25 -5.64
N ARG A 63 -3.52 26.19 -4.29
CA ARG A 63 -4.21 27.18 -3.46
C ARG A 63 -3.61 27.27 -2.06
N THR A 64 -3.86 28.39 -1.39
CA THR A 64 -3.62 28.56 0.05
C THR A 64 -4.92 28.88 0.76
N GLY A 65 -5.07 28.40 1.99
CA GLY A 65 -6.18 28.73 2.86
C GLY A 65 -6.03 30.12 3.48
N ALA A 66 -7.10 30.61 4.08
CA ALA A 66 -7.09 31.90 4.79
C ALA A 66 -6.07 31.89 5.93
N GLY A 67 -5.24 32.94 6.02
CA GLY A 67 -4.21 33.06 7.05
C GLY A 67 -2.93 32.28 6.81
N SER A 68 -2.80 31.56 5.70
CA SER A 68 -1.56 30.90 5.33
C SER A 68 -0.43 31.90 5.09
N ASN A 69 0.76 31.64 5.66
CA ASN A 69 1.98 32.42 5.37
C ASN A 69 2.73 31.93 4.11
N ILE A 70 2.20 30.91 3.42
CA ILE A 70 2.80 30.34 2.21
C ILE A 70 2.51 31.26 1.02
N SER A 71 3.54 31.60 0.24
CA SER A 71 3.44 32.37 -1.00
C SER A 71 3.61 31.50 -2.25
N ASP A 72 4.48 30.46 -2.21
CA ASP A 72 4.69 29.51 -3.31
C ASP A 72 5.19 28.16 -2.76
N ILE A 73 4.86 27.07 -3.44
CA ILE A 73 5.42 25.75 -3.22
C ILE A 73 5.71 25.13 -4.58
N ARG A 74 6.91 24.60 -4.73
CA ARG A 74 7.31 23.80 -5.89
C ARG A 74 7.92 22.52 -5.40
N GLY A 75 7.74 21.46 -6.15
CA GLY A 75 8.30 20.17 -5.75
C GLY A 75 8.30 19.15 -6.85
N GLU A 76 8.89 18.02 -6.53
CA GLU A 76 8.92 16.82 -7.35
C GLU A 76 8.63 15.60 -6.48
N LEU A 77 7.73 14.76 -6.97
CA LEU A 77 7.47 13.43 -6.41
C LEU A 77 7.96 12.37 -7.39
N VAL A 78 8.95 11.61 -6.99
CA VAL A 78 9.34 10.37 -7.68
C VAL A 78 8.64 9.20 -7.00
N TYR A 79 7.96 8.39 -7.79
CA TYR A 79 7.19 7.22 -7.36
C TYR A 79 7.71 6.00 -8.11
N ASP A 80 8.33 5.05 -7.41
CA ASP A 80 8.95 3.86 -7.98
C ASP A 80 8.26 2.63 -7.39
N PHE A 81 7.42 1.98 -8.19
CA PHE A 81 6.57 0.86 -7.78
C PHE A 81 6.98 -0.41 -8.54
N THR A 82 7.27 -1.47 -7.82
CA THR A 82 7.73 -2.74 -8.37
C THR A 82 7.08 -3.94 -7.70
N GLY A 83 7.21 -5.11 -8.34
CA GLY A 83 6.72 -6.36 -7.80
C GLY A 83 5.41 -6.83 -8.43
N SER A 84 4.80 -7.82 -7.80
CA SER A 84 3.56 -8.47 -8.25
C SER A 84 2.81 -9.12 -7.09
N ALA A 85 1.59 -9.57 -7.34
CA ALA A 85 0.81 -10.28 -6.33
C ALA A 85 1.52 -11.52 -5.75
N CYS A 86 2.42 -12.16 -6.50
CA CYS A 86 3.16 -13.35 -6.07
C CYS A 86 4.44 -13.04 -5.31
N GLN A 87 5.11 -11.95 -5.67
CA GLN A 87 6.41 -11.57 -5.10
C GLN A 87 6.25 -10.55 -3.95
N GLY A 88 5.06 -9.97 -3.80
CA GLY A 88 4.84 -8.76 -3.03
C GLY A 88 5.20 -7.51 -3.82
N TYR A 89 4.93 -6.38 -3.22
CA TYR A 89 5.08 -5.06 -3.83
C TYR A 89 6.07 -4.22 -3.04
N THR A 90 6.90 -3.49 -3.74
CA THR A 90 7.81 -2.50 -3.17
C THR A 90 7.47 -1.14 -3.75
N LEU A 91 7.30 -0.17 -2.88
CA LEU A 91 7.11 1.23 -3.23
C LEU A 91 8.22 2.07 -2.61
N ASN A 92 8.97 2.78 -3.46
CA ASN A 92 9.89 3.83 -3.04
C ASN A 92 9.34 5.17 -3.51
N THR A 93 9.26 6.13 -2.61
CA THR A 93 8.89 7.50 -2.96
C THR A 93 9.92 8.49 -2.46
N ARG A 94 10.13 9.53 -3.23
CA ARG A 94 10.87 10.70 -2.80
C ARG A 94 10.09 11.96 -3.17
N LEU A 95 9.72 12.70 -2.16
CA LEU A 95 9.03 13.97 -2.30
C LEU A 95 9.97 15.09 -1.85
N VAL A 96 10.39 15.94 -2.78
CA VAL A 96 11.16 17.14 -2.49
C VAL A 96 10.26 18.34 -2.71
N THR A 97 10.18 19.23 -1.72
CA THR A 97 9.43 20.47 -1.85
C THR A 97 10.26 21.67 -1.41
N GLU A 98 10.14 22.76 -2.14
CA GLU A 98 10.65 24.10 -1.80
C GLU A 98 9.44 24.96 -1.47
N ILE A 99 9.42 25.47 -0.24
CA ILE A 99 8.32 26.26 0.30
C ILE A 99 8.83 27.69 0.51
N TYR A 100 8.13 28.65 -0.05
CA TYR A 100 8.40 30.09 0.11
C TYR A 100 7.30 30.70 0.97
N ASP A 101 7.68 31.45 1.97
CA ASP A 101 6.73 32.25 2.74
C ASP A 101 6.56 33.66 2.15
N ARG A 102 5.60 34.42 2.70
CA ARG A 102 5.32 35.81 2.25
C ARG A 102 6.45 36.81 2.58
N GLU A 103 7.36 36.43 3.46
CA GLU A 103 8.55 37.23 3.83
C GLU A 103 9.75 36.92 2.93
N GLY A 104 9.58 35.96 1.97
CA GLY A 104 10.63 35.50 1.05
C GLY A 104 11.59 34.49 1.63
N LYS A 105 11.33 33.96 2.81
CA LYS A 105 12.13 32.86 3.38
C LYS A 105 11.82 31.57 2.68
N GLN A 106 12.86 30.84 2.29
CA GLN A 106 12.78 29.52 1.67
C GLN A 106 13.08 28.43 2.69
N SER A 107 12.29 27.36 2.63
CA SER A 107 12.58 26.10 3.31
C SER A 107 12.45 24.93 2.31
N THR A 108 13.25 23.90 2.52
CA THR A 108 13.23 22.70 1.67
C THR A 108 12.96 21.50 2.54
N THR A 109 12.05 20.61 2.09
CA THR A 109 11.87 19.29 2.65
C THR A 109 12.25 18.22 1.63
N ASP A 110 12.86 17.11 2.07
CA ASP A 110 13.13 15.90 1.27
C ASP A 110 12.63 14.72 2.09
N THR A 111 11.45 14.22 1.73
CA THR A 111 10.84 13.04 2.37
C THR A 111 11.08 11.83 1.52
N ARG A 112 11.66 10.80 2.11
CA ARG A 112 11.97 9.53 1.47
C ARG A 112 11.25 8.42 2.19
N SER A 113 10.46 7.64 1.46
CA SER A 113 9.75 6.49 2.00
C SER A 113 10.05 5.25 1.19
N GLU A 114 10.21 4.15 1.90
CA GLU A 114 10.29 2.79 1.35
C GLU A 114 9.27 1.93 2.06
N SER A 115 8.46 1.21 1.32
CA SER A 115 7.55 0.22 1.87
C SER A 115 7.58 -1.08 1.08
N VAL A 116 7.37 -2.18 1.80
CA VAL A 116 7.25 -3.52 1.22
C VAL A 116 5.99 -4.16 1.78
N GLU A 117 5.11 -4.59 0.88
CA GLU A 117 3.85 -5.24 1.21
C GLU A 117 3.78 -6.59 0.52
N ASP A 118 3.43 -7.66 1.23
CA ASP A 118 3.23 -8.95 0.56
C ASP A 118 1.96 -8.93 -0.30
N GLY A 119 1.88 -9.81 -1.28
CA GLY A 119 0.80 -9.81 -2.26
C GLY A 119 -0.59 -10.04 -1.67
N GLU A 120 -0.68 -10.63 -0.49
CA GLU A 120 -1.92 -10.91 0.22
C GLU A 120 -2.24 -9.87 1.32
N GLY A 121 -1.40 -8.85 1.51
CA GLY A 121 -1.59 -7.81 2.54
C GLY A 121 -1.47 -8.34 3.96
N ARG A 122 -0.68 -9.40 4.18
CA ARG A 122 -0.43 -9.95 5.52
C ARG A 122 0.73 -9.28 6.24
N ARG A 123 1.67 -8.73 5.50
CA ARG A 123 2.88 -8.08 6.03
C ARG A 123 3.10 -6.76 5.32
N PHE A 124 3.37 -5.73 6.11
CA PHE A 124 3.69 -4.40 5.61
C PHE A 124 4.87 -3.85 6.40
N ARG A 125 5.99 -3.66 5.73
CA ARG A 125 7.18 -2.98 6.28
C ARG A 125 7.24 -1.58 5.74
N PHE A 126 7.52 -0.61 6.59
CA PHE A 126 7.62 0.80 6.23
C PHE A 126 8.84 1.46 6.85
N ASN A 127 9.41 2.40 6.12
CA ASN A 127 10.53 3.22 6.54
C ASN A 127 10.41 4.58 5.87
N THR A 128 10.28 5.64 6.65
CA THR A 128 10.20 7.02 6.17
C THR A 128 11.22 7.87 6.90
N SER A 129 11.87 8.77 6.17
CA SER A 129 12.82 9.75 6.71
C SER A 129 12.60 11.10 6.06
N GLN A 130 12.48 12.16 6.85
CA GLN A 130 12.31 13.53 6.39
C GLN A 130 13.54 14.34 6.72
N TYR A 131 14.07 15.03 5.74
CA TYR A 131 15.22 15.93 5.85
C TYR A 131 14.76 17.37 5.61
N MET A 132 15.32 18.31 6.37
CA MET A 132 14.99 19.72 6.29
C MET A 132 16.22 20.53 5.86
N ASN A 133 16.01 21.48 4.95
CA ASN A 133 17.01 22.47 4.56
C ASN A 133 18.36 21.85 4.14
N LYS A 134 18.29 20.76 3.34
CA LYS A 134 19.47 20.03 2.82
C LYS A 134 20.36 19.40 3.92
N SER A 135 19.81 19.21 5.12
CA SER A 135 20.52 18.51 6.21
C SER A 135 20.88 17.08 5.79
N THR A 136 22.02 16.58 6.24
CA THR A 136 22.43 15.18 6.06
C THR A 136 21.84 14.24 7.12
N LYS A 137 21.25 14.82 8.19
CA LYS A 137 20.58 14.05 9.25
C LYS A 137 19.07 14.24 9.10
N PRO A 138 18.27 13.18 9.22
CA PRO A 138 16.82 13.31 9.18
C PRO A 138 16.33 14.14 10.37
N ALA A 139 15.39 15.03 10.11
CA ALA A 139 14.66 15.77 11.14
C ALA A 139 13.63 14.84 11.81
N ASP A 140 13.06 13.91 11.04
CA ASP A 140 12.15 12.87 11.52
C ASP A 140 12.42 11.55 10.80
N ALA A 141 12.20 10.43 11.50
CA ALA A 141 12.32 9.11 10.93
C ALA A 141 11.36 8.13 11.61
N THR A 142 10.62 7.38 10.81
CA THR A 142 9.68 6.36 11.26
C THR A 142 9.96 5.06 10.56
N SER A 143 9.99 3.95 11.30
CA SER A 143 10.09 2.62 10.68
C SER A 143 9.43 1.55 11.53
N GLY A 144 8.85 0.55 10.88
CA GLY A 144 8.16 -0.53 11.55
C GLY A 144 7.78 -1.68 10.61
N LEU A 145 7.15 -2.67 11.24
CA LEU A 145 6.59 -3.84 10.58
C LEU A 145 5.18 -4.09 11.13
N ALA A 146 4.19 -4.14 10.27
CA ALA A 146 2.83 -4.58 10.58
C ALA A 146 2.64 -6.01 10.08
N VAL A 147 2.07 -6.88 10.91
CA VAL A 147 1.81 -8.29 10.59
C VAL A 147 0.37 -8.62 10.98
N ARG A 148 -0.41 -9.08 10.01
CA ARG A 148 -1.78 -9.55 10.22
C ARG A 148 -1.76 -10.95 10.79
N SER A 149 -2.60 -11.20 11.80
CA SER A 149 -2.79 -12.53 12.38
C SER A 149 -3.26 -13.55 11.33
N PRO A 150 -2.85 -14.82 11.42
CA PRO A 150 -3.40 -15.87 10.57
C PRO A 150 -4.92 -15.94 10.67
N GLN A 151 -5.59 -16.31 9.57
CA GLN A 151 -7.05 -16.54 9.57
C GLN A 151 -7.43 -17.54 10.67
N GLY A 152 -8.46 -17.19 11.48
CA GLY A 152 -8.94 -17.99 12.60
C GLY A 152 -8.42 -17.56 13.97
N ALA A 153 -7.37 -16.73 14.07
CA ALA A 153 -7.08 -15.94 15.26
C ALA A 153 -7.97 -14.69 15.27
N ARG A 154 -8.09 -13.98 16.41
CA ARG A 154 -8.79 -12.68 16.43
C ARG A 154 -8.17 -11.81 15.36
N ASP A 155 -9.00 -11.35 14.40
CA ASP A 155 -8.56 -10.50 13.31
C ASP A 155 -7.88 -9.25 13.87
N ALA A 156 -6.58 -9.23 13.82
CA ALA A 156 -5.75 -8.16 14.36
C ALA A 156 -4.47 -8.01 13.54
N VAL A 157 -3.96 -6.78 13.51
CA VAL A 157 -2.64 -6.47 12.95
C VAL A 157 -1.73 -6.03 14.08
N THR A 158 -0.62 -6.75 14.29
CA THR A 158 0.41 -6.35 15.24
C THR A 158 1.43 -5.46 14.54
N VAL A 159 1.60 -4.24 15.04
CA VAL A 159 2.61 -3.30 14.57
C VAL A 159 3.78 -3.29 15.55
N THR A 160 4.98 -3.52 15.05
CA THR A 160 6.24 -3.37 15.78
C THR A 160 6.99 -2.17 15.22
N LEU A 161 7.17 -1.15 16.04
CA LEU A 161 7.94 0.05 15.69
C LEU A 161 9.41 -0.11 16.05
N TYR A 162 10.30 0.38 15.19
CA TYR A 162 11.73 0.48 15.40
C TYR A 162 12.18 1.91 15.60
N LYS A 163 11.52 2.86 14.93
CA LYS A 163 11.74 4.32 15.04
C LYS A 163 10.38 5.04 15.05
N PRO A 164 10.29 6.22 15.66
CA PRO A 164 11.30 6.95 16.44
C PRO A 164 11.58 6.28 17.80
N LYS A 165 10.62 5.53 18.34
CA LYS A 165 10.73 4.79 19.60
C LYS A 165 10.29 3.36 19.40
N LYS A 166 11.07 2.41 19.91
CA LYS A 166 10.69 0.98 19.87
C LYS A 166 9.42 0.74 20.68
N GLY A 167 8.51 -0.04 20.12
CA GLY A 167 7.25 -0.39 20.77
C GLY A 167 6.44 -1.37 19.91
N SER A 168 5.35 -1.87 20.47
CA SER A 168 4.39 -2.70 19.75
C SER A 168 2.97 -2.39 20.20
N PHE A 169 2.03 -2.45 19.27
CA PHE A 169 0.61 -2.25 19.51
C PHE A 169 -0.21 -3.03 18.48
N THR A 170 -1.53 -3.06 18.67
CA THR A 170 -2.45 -3.82 17.83
C THR A 170 -3.43 -2.89 17.14
N LEU A 171 -3.68 -3.14 15.85
CA LEU A 171 -4.70 -2.50 15.03
C LEU A 171 -5.83 -3.48 14.71
N PRO A 172 -7.03 -2.99 14.31
CA PRO A 172 -8.09 -3.84 13.78
C PRO A 172 -7.62 -4.68 12.60
N GLY A 173 -8.14 -5.89 12.47
CA GLY A 173 -7.74 -6.82 11.42
C GLY A 173 -8.21 -6.45 10.02
N ASN A 174 -9.20 -5.56 9.89
CA ASN A 174 -9.74 -5.08 8.62
C ASN A 174 -9.01 -3.87 8.04
N VAL A 175 -7.95 -3.36 8.71
CA VAL A 175 -7.18 -2.21 8.21
C VAL A 175 -6.49 -2.53 6.89
N TYR A 176 -6.55 -1.63 5.92
CA TYR A 176 -5.83 -1.76 4.65
C TYR A 176 -4.44 -1.17 4.74
N PHE A 177 -3.48 -1.84 4.11
CA PHE A 177 -2.17 -1.30 3.79
C PHE A 177 -2.20 -0.62 2.41
N PRO A 178 -1.23 0.22 2.05
CA PRO A 178 -1.30 1.09 0.87
C PRO A 178 -1.62 0.38 -0.45
N THR A 179 -0.93 -0.73 -0.76
CA THR A 179 -1.16 -1.45 -2.02
C THR A 179 -2.51 -2.15 -2.03
N GLN A 180 -2.91 -2.77 -0.92
CA GLN A 180 -4.22 -3.41 -0.82
C GLN A 180 -5.36 -2.40 -0.87
N HIS A 181 -5.17 -1.18 -0.34
CA HIS A 181 -6.14 -0.09 -0.46
C HIS A 181 -6.32 0.33 -1.92
N SER A 182 -5.21 0.51 -2.65
CA SER A 182 -5.25 0.82 -4.09
C SER A 182 -5.95 -0.27 -4.90
N ILE A 183 -5.69 -1.54 -4.59
CA ILE A 183 -6.37 -2.70 -5.19
C ILE A 183 -7.87 -2.68 -4.88
N ALA A 184 -8.26 -2.36 -3.64
CA ALA A 184 -9.67 -2.28 -3.24
C ALA A 184 -10.39 -1.15 -4.00
N ILE A 185 -9.77 0.02 -4.16
CA ILE A 185 -10.30 1.13 -4.97
C ILE A 185 -10.52 0.68 -6.42
N LEU A 186 -9.55 0.02 -7.03
CA LEU A 186 -9.65 -0.45 -8.41
C LEU A 186 -10.72 -1.54 -8.58
N LYS A 187 -10.88 -2.44 -7.61
CA LYS A 187 -11.97 -3.44 -7.60
C LYS A 187 -13.33 -2.76 -7.54
N ALA A 188 -13.52 -1.80 -6.62
CA ALA A 188 -14.74 -1.01 -6.50
C ALA A 188 -15.05 -0.25 -7.79
N ALA A 189 -14.05 0.42 -8.38
CA ALA A 189 -14.18 1.15 -9.65
C ALA A 189 -14.62 0.24 -10.81
N LYS A 190 -14.00 -0.94 -10.97
CA LYS A 190 -14.38 -1.92 -11.99
C LYS A 190 -15.76 -2.52 -11.75
N ALA A 191 -16.19 -2.67 -10.51
CA ALA A 191 -17.53 -3.11 -10.15
C ALA A 191 -18.62 -2.02 -10.35
N GLY A 192 -18.22 -0.78 -10.69
CA GLY A 192 -19.14 0.35 -10.84
C GLY A 192 -19.60 0.95 -9.51
N GLU A 193 -18.90 0.64 -8.43
CA GLU A 193 -19.14 1.24 -7.11
C GLU A 193 -18.63 2.68 -7.11
N THR A 194 -19.38 3.58 -6.47
CA THR A 194 -19.05 5.01 -6.41
C THR A 194 -18.43 5.43 -5.08
N ARG A 195 -18.39 4.51 -4.11
CA ARG A 195 -17.87 4.80 -2.76
C ARG A 195 -17.23 3.57 -2.13
N LEU A 196 -16.10 3.79 -1.46
CA LEU A 196 -15.43 2.81 -0.61
C LEU A 196 -15.11 3.47 0.74
N GLN A 197 -15.41 2.79 1.86
CA GLN A 197 -14.96 3.18 3.18
C GLN A 197 -13.99 2.13 3.72
N ALA A 198 -12.89 2.57 4.31
CA ALA A 198 -11.86 1.67 4.79
C ALA A 198 -11.05 2.31 5.92
N ASP A 199 -10.60 1.48 6.86
CA ASP A 199 -9.53 1.85 7.77
C ASP A 199 -8.19 1.67 7.05
N PHE A 200 -7.30 2.64 7.17
CA PHE A 200 -6.05 2.72 6.43
C PHE A 200 -4.86 2.93 7.34
N PHE A 201 -3.79 2.19 7.12
CA PHE A 201 -2.54 2.30 7.86
C PHE A 201 -1.34 2.27 6.89
N ASP A 202 -0.60 3.36 6.83
CA ASP A 202 0.58 3.53 5.97
C ASP A 202 1.89 3.73 6.76
N GLY A 203 1.84 3.67 8.09
CA GLY A 203 2.99 3.92 8.94
C GLY A 203 3.36 5.39 9.08
N SER A 204 2.55 6.33 8.61
CA SER A 204 2.71 7.78 8.84
C SER A 204 2.50 8.16 10.31
N ASP A 205 2.66 9.46 10.62
CA ASP A 205 2.48 10.00 11.98
C ASP A 205 3.18 9.17 13.07
N LYS A 206 4.49 9.01 12.89
CA LYS A 206 5.35 8.21 13.80
C LYS A 206 4.97 6.72 13.86
N GLY A 207 4.24 6.25 12.83
CA GLY A 207 3.86 4.85 12.67
C GLY A 207 2.77 4.36 13.62
N THR A 208 1.97 5.26 14.19
CA THR A 208 0.97 4.91 15.20
C THR A 208 -0.46 5.18 14.80
N LYS A 209 -0.68 5.89 13.69
CA LYS A 209 -1.99 6.41 13.33
C LYS A 209 -2.69 5.53 12.31
N ILE A 210 -3.97 5.27 12.54
CA ILE A 210 -4.91 4.78 11.54
C ILE A 210 -5.70 5.99 11.03
N TYR A 211 -6.08 5.97 9.76
CA TYR A 211 -7.05 6.89 9.21
C TYR A 211 -8.32 6.14 8.84
N GLU A 212 -9.47 6.72 9.15
CA GLU A 212 -10.72 6.33 8.52
C GLU A 212 -10.76 7.00 7.15
N THR A 213 -10.93 6.24 6.06
CA THR A 213 -10.97 6.81 4.72
C THR A 213 -12.35 6.68 4.10
N THR A 214 -12.74 7.72 3.37
CA THR A 214 -13.85 7.68 2.43
C THR A 214 -13.31 7.97 1.05
N THR A 215 -13.45 7.00 0.15
CA THR A 215 -13.09 7.13 -1.25
C THR A 215 -14.36 7.37 -2.06
N VAL A 216 -14.37 8.41 -2.88
CA VAL A 216 -15.39 8.67 -3.90
C VAL A 216 -14.79 8.34 -5.26
N ILE A 217 -15.51 7.53 -6.03
CA ILE A 217 -15.08 7.05 -7.34
C ILE A 217 -16.07 7.59 -8.38
N GLY A 218 -15.57 8.38 -9.32
CA GLY A 218 -16.38 8.90 -10.39
C GLY A 218 -16.64 7.87 -11.50
N ALA A 219 -17.48 8.24 -12.46
CA ALA A 219 -17.73 7.41 -13.62
C ALA A 219 -16.46 7.13 -14.42
N PRO A 220 -16.37 5.96 -15.09
CA PRO A 220 -15.24 5.65 -15.96
C PRO A 220 -15.11 6.69 -17.05
N LEU A 221 -13.90 7.19 -17.27
CA LEU A 221 -13.63 8.21 -18.28
C LEU A 221 -13.55 7.56 -19.67
N GLN A 222 -14.06 8.28 -20.68
CA GLN A 222 -13.92 7.86 -22.07
C GLN A 222 -12.42 7.80 -22.43
N LEU A 223 -12.00 6.81 -23.20
CA LEU A 223 -10.60 6.68 -23.63
C LEU A 223 -10.10 7.93 -24.36
N ALA A 224 -10.95 8.56 -25.18
CA ALA A 224 -10.63 9.83 -25.83
C ALA A 224 -10.28 10.98 -24.85
N ALA A 225 -10.72 10.91 -23.60
CA ALA A 225 -10.34 11.89 -22.59
C ALA A 225 -8.89 11.75 -22.13
N ASN A 226 -8.21 10.62 -22.39
CA ASN A 226 -6.80 10.43 -22.08
C ASN A 226 -5.92 11.26 -23.02
N SER A 227 -6.27 11.34 -24.31
CA SER A 227 -5.53 12.13 -25.32
C SER A 227 -5.69 13.65 -25.15
N GLN A 228 -6.62 14.11 -24.31
CA GLN A 228 -6.77 15.52 -23.97
C GLN A 228 -5.83 15.97 -22.82
N LEU A 229 -5.13 15.04 -22.20
CA LEU A 229 -4.14 15.36 -21.17
C LEU A 229 -2.83 15.84 -21.82
N PRO A 230 -2.03 16.63 -21.10
CA PRO A 230 -0.70 17.00 -21.54
C PRO A 230 0.09 15.76 -21.97
N ALA A 231 0.83 15.87 -23.06
CA ALA A 231 1.70 14.79 -23.51
C ALA A 231 2.76 14.52 -22.43
N VAL A 232 2.93 13.25 -22.09
CA VAL A 232 3.90 12.80 -21.09
C VAL A 232 4.83 11.79 -21.77
N LYS A 233 6.10 11.92 -21.53
CA LYS A 233 7.11 11.00 -22.09
C LYS A 233 6.79 9.57 -21.64
N ASN A 234 6.70 8.66 -22.62
CA ASN A 234 6.43 7.23 -22.47
C ASN A 234 5.05 6.89 -21.85
N ALA A 235 4.07 7.79 -21.92
CA ALA A 235 2.74 7.56 -21.37
C ALA A 235 1.71 7.09 -22.41
N GLU A 236 2.11 6.84 -23.66
CA GLU A 236 1.23 6.49 -24.77
C GLU A 236 0.38 5.24 -24.47
N ASN A 237 0.95 4.30 -23.71
CA ASN A 237 0.22 3.11 -23.28
C ASN A 237 -0.98 3.41 -22.38
N LEU A 238 -1.01 4.56 -21.70
CA LEU A 238 -2.13 4.94 -20.85
C LEU A 238 -3.36 5.36 -21.65
N ASP A 239 -3.21 5.78 -22.90
CA ASP A 239 -4.30 6.27 -23.73
C ASP A 239 -5.35 5.18 -24.02
N SER A 240 -4.94 3.91 -24.01
CA SER A 240 -5.82 2.75 -24.22
C SER A 240 -6.34 2.13 -22.93
N ILE A 241 -5.95 2.64 -21.75
CA ILE A 241 -6.31 2.06 -20.45
C ILE A 241 -7.47 2.82 -19.83
N GLN A 242 -8.51 2.07 -19.40
CA GLN A 242 -9.63 2.63 -18.65
C GLN A 242 -9.16 3.33 -17.38
N SER A 243 -9.75 4.48 -17.06
CA SER A 243 -9.41 5.26 -15.88
C SER A 243 -10.64 5.86 -15.19
N TRP A 244 -10.49 6.23 -13.93
CA TRP A 244 -11.52 6.83 -13.09
C TRP A 244 -10.97 8.02 -12.32
N PRO A 245 -11.74 9.10 -12.15
CA PRO A 245 -11.42 10.13 -11.17
C PRO A 245 -11.75 9.60 -9.77
N VAL A 246 -10.84 9.80 -8.84
CA VAL A 246 -10.95 9.31 -7.46
C VAL A 246 -10.59 10.44 -6.50
N VAL A 247 -11.34 10.54 -5.40
CA VAL A 247 -11.00 11.38 -4.25
C VAL A 247 -10.99 10.50 -3.01
N VAL A 248 -9.89 10.54 -2.26
CA VAL A 248 -9.74 9.85 -0.97
C VAL A 248 -9.62 10.91 0.12
N SER A 249 -10.60 10.95 1.01
CA SER A 249 -10.60 11.82 2.19
C SER A 249 -10.15 11.02 3.42
N TYR A 250 -9.19 11.54 4.16
CA TYR A 250 -8.58 10.89 5.33
C TYR A 250 -9.03 11.60 6.60
N TYR A 251 -9.60 10.85 7.53
CA TYR A 251 -10.12 11.34 8.80
C TYR A 251 -9.35 10.74 9.97
N GLU A 252 -9.20 11.51 11.04
CA GLU A 252 -8.74 10.95 12.30
C GLU A 252 -9.80 9.99 12.88
N PRO A 253 -9.39 8.87 13.50
CA PRO A 253 -10.31 7.97 14.18
C PRO A 253 -11.15 8.74 15.18
N ASN A 254 -12.45 8.46 15.20
CA ASN A 254 -13.42 9.14 16.06
C ASN A 254 -13.59 10.66 15.80
N ALA A 255 -13.15 11.16 14.62
CA ALA A 255 -13.55 12.49 14.20
C ALA A 255 -15.09 12.57 14.24
N LYS A 256 -15.61 13.72 14.68
CA LYS A 256 -17.08 13.95 14.65
C LYS A 256 -17.56 13.69 13.22
N LYS A 257 -18.75 13.08 13.08
CA LYS A 257 -19.34 12.73 11.77
C LYS A 257 -19.37 13.89 10.76
N ASP A 258 -19.35 15.13 11.26
CA ASP A 258 -19.32 16.36 10.48
C ASP A 258 -17.92 17.00 10.45
N GLY A 259 -16.89 16.26 10.85
CA GLY A 259 -15.49 16.74 10.84
C GLY A 259 -14.98 16.90 9.42
N LEU A 260 -14.13 17.91 9.22
CA LEU A 260 -13.37 18.04 7.98
C LEU A 260 -12.29 16.94 7.93
N PRO A 261 -11.95 16.44 6.73
CA PRO A 261 -10.83 15.53 6.60
C PRO A 261 -9.53 16.19 7.04
N THR A 262 -8.60 15.41 7.55
CA THR A 262 -7.25 15.86 7.89
C THR A 262 -6.51 16.28 6.63
N TYR A 263 -6.69 15.51 5.55
CA TYR A 263 -6.24 15.82 4.20
C TYR A 263 -7.04 15.02 3.18
N GLU A 264 -6.97 15.43 1.91
CA GLU A 264 -7.58 14.73 0.80
C GLU A 264 -6.56 14.54 -0.33
N VAL A 265 -6.69 13.43 -1.02
CA VAL A 265 -5.90 13.16 -2.22
C VAL A 265 -6.88 12.87 -3.36
N SER A 266 -6.83 13.66 -4.41
CA SER A 266 -7.56 13.38 -5.64
C SER A 266 -6.62 13.04 -6.77
N PHE A 267 -7.05 12.13 -7.64
CA PHE A 267 -6.25 11.67 -8.76
C PHE A 267 -7.13 10.98 -9.81
N ARG A 268 -6.59 10.85 -11.03
CA ARG A 268 -7.10 9.93 -12.03
C ARG A 268 -6.31 8.63 -11.89
N ILE A 269 -6.98 7.51 -11.55
CA ILE A 269 -6.37 6.19 -11.51
C ILE A 269 -6.70 5.40 -12.78
N TYR A 270 -5.69 4.77 -13.35
CA TYR A 270 -5.83 3.83 -14.47
C TYR A 270 -6.00 2.40 -13.97
N ALA A 271 -6.64 1.55 -14.79
CA ALA A 271 -6.90 0.15 -14.43
C ALA A 271 -5.66 -0.68 -14.08
N ASN A 272 -4.49 -0.21 -14.45
CA ASN A 272 -3.19 -0.79 -14.13
C ASN A 272 -2.51 -0.15 -12.90
N GLY A 273 -3.19 0.72 -12.15
CA GLY A 273 -2.69 1.34 -10.92
C GLY A 273 -1.88 2.63 -11.12
N VAL A 274 -1.52 2.99 -12.34
CA VAL A 274 -0.86 4.29 -12.60
C VAL A 274 -1.83 5.42 -12.28
N SER A 275 -1.31 6.52 -11.73
CA SER A 275 -2.11 7.71 -11.41
C SER A 275 -1.62 8.93 -12.19
N ARG A 276 -2.55 9.86 -12.48
CA ARG A 276 -2.28 11.18 -13.07
C ARG A 276 -3.16 12.24 -12.40
N LYS A 277 -2.82 13.51 -12.58
CA LYS A 277 -3.59 14.64 -12.07
C LYS A 277 -3.80 14.56 -10.56
N LEU A 278 -2.71 14.55 -9.85
CA LEU A 278 -2.76 14.54 -8.39
C LEU A 278 -3.18 15.91 -7.86
N THR A 279 -4.03 15.93 -6.84
CA THR A 279 -4.16 17.08 -5.94
C THR A 279 -3.98 16.58 -4.52
N LEU A 280 -3.09 17.23 -3.78
CA LEU A 280 -2.80 16.94 -2.38
C LEU A 280 -3.32 18.11 -1.55
N ASP A 281 -4.47 17.96 -0.93
CA ASP A 281 -5.14 19.01 -0.16
C ASP A 281 -4.95 18.79 1.34
N TYR A 282 -4.18 19.68 1.97
CA TYR A 282 -3.90 19.68 3.40
C TYR A 282 -4.77 20.68 4.19
N GLY A 283 -5.85 21.18 3.60
CA GLY A 283 -6.71 22.19 4.20
C GLY A 283 -6.11 23.60 4.17
N ALA A 284 -4.95 23.78 4.79
CA ALA A 284 -4.23 25.08 4.81
C ALA A 284 -3.62 25.45 3.45
N PHE A 285 -3.34 24.49 2.61
CA PHE A 285 -2.88 24.64 1.22
C PHE A 285 -3.18 23.37 0.43
N ALA A 286 -3.18 23.50 -0.89
CA ALA A 286 -3.25 22.34 -1.79
C ALA A 286 -2.15 22.45 -2.85
N LEU A 287 -1.65 21.28 -3.26
CA LEU A 287 -0.67 21.11 -4.33
C LEU A 287 -1.33 20.41 -5.51
N SER A 288 -1.11 20.89 -6.71
CA SER A 288 -1.39 20.19 -7.96
C SER A 288 -0.14 19.43 -8.40
N GLY A 289 -0.31 18.16 -8.82
CA GLY A 289 0.75 17.29 -9.29
C GLY A 289 0.46 16.75 -10.67
N GLU A 290 1.27 17.14 -11.65
CA GLU A 290 1.17 16.62 -13.02
C GLU A 290 2.25 15.59 -13.30
N LEU A 291 1.85 14.47 -13.90
CA LEU A 291 2.79 13.45 -14.36
C LEU A 291 3.66 14.05 -15.48
N SER A 292 4.97 14.15 -15.27
CA SER A 292 5.93 14.69 -16.23
C SER A 292 6.67 13.59 -17.00
N ALA A 293 6.91 12.44 -16.37
CA ALA A 293 7.53 11.29 -17.01
C ALA A 293 7.05 9.98 -16.38
N ILE A 294 7.02 8.92 -17.18
CA ILE A 294 6.77 7.55 -16.72
C ILE A 294 7.68 6.56 -17.44
N GLU A 295 8.11 5.53 -16.72
CA GLU A 295 8.81 4.38 -17.24
C GLU A 295 8.12 3.12 -16.71
N PHE A 296 7.62 2.27 -17.62
CA PHE A 296 7.10 0.96 -17.24
C PHE A 296 8.25 -0.01 -17.03
N LEU A 297 8.25 -0.68 -15.89
CA LEU A 297 9.28 -1.61 -15.49
C LEU A 297 8.87 -3.06 -15.82
N PRO A 298 9.84 -3.99 -15.97
CA PRO A 298 9.51 -5.38 -16.19
C PRO A 298 8.63 -5.96 -15.08
N SER A 299 7.57 -6.64 -15.46
CA SER A 299 6.74 -7.42 -14.52
C SER A 299 7.19 -8.87 -14.53
N THR A 300 7.27 -9.48 -13.34
CA THR A 300 7.46 -10.93 -13.24
C THR A 300 6.08 -11.57 -13.12
N PRO A 301 5.63 -12.34 -14.14
CA PRO A 301 4.33 -12.99 -14.05
C PRO A 301 4.31 -14.03 -12.92
N CYS A 302 3.18 -14.16 -12.28
CA CYS A 302 2.90 -15.25 -11.36
C CYS A 302 2.91 -16.57 -12.12
N ARG A 303 3.75 -17.51 -11.71
CA ARG A 303 3.84 -18.87 -12.23
C ARG A 303 2.95 -19.80 -11.44
#